data_ce2b307b2648bec079a450c25591c586
#
_entry.id   ce2b307b2648bec079a450c25591c586
#
_cell.length_a   1.000
_cell.length_b   1.000
_cell.length_c   1.000
_cell.angle_alpha   90.00
_cell.angle_beta   90.00
_cell.angle_gamma   90.00
#
_symmetry.space_group_name_H-M   'P 1'
#
loop_
_entity.id
_entity.type
_entity.pdbx_description
1 polymer ?
#
loop_
_entity_poly.entity_id
_entity_poly.type
_entity_poly.pdbx_seq_one_letter_code
_entity_poly.pdbx_strand_id
1 'polypeptide(L)'
;MLIIDARPFKRKEGFIALDESFYQGEPLPFMHLTQLILSSIKKIGAKRVVLDSLTVLTMQYVNNFYIRQGLQGLVYALEDQHCMSVLISEVDSYEKSPIEWYVLSGVILLSHIRKEYSMERTIQVLKMRGLKHSEQIFPIKLNEMGIQIIYPKMMS
;
A
#
# COMPACT_ATOMS: atom_id res chain seq x y z
N MET A 1 -14.72 -11.26 5.43
CA MET A 1 -13.36 -10.70 5.32
C MET A 1 -12.37 -11.82 5.57
N LEU A 2 -11.33 -11.95 4.76
CA LEU A 2 -10.22 -12.88 4.98
C LEU A 2 -8.98 -12.05 5.34
N ILE A 3 -8.30 -12.42 6.40
CA ILE A 3 -7.04 -11.80 6.81
C ILE A 3 -5.94 -12.83 6.61
N ILE A 4 -4.88 -12.46 5.89
CA ILE A 4 -3.70 -13.29 5.65
C ILE A 4 -2.55 -12.64 6.42
N ASP A 5 -1.97 -13.37 7.35
CA ASP A 5 -0.75 -12.94 8.04
C ASP A 5 0.46 -13.53 7.30
N ALA A 6 1.15 -12.68 6.55
CA ALA A 6 2.34 -13.05 5.79
C ALA A 6 3.65 -12.94 6.61
N ARG A 7 3.57 -12.68 7.92
CA ARG A 7 4.76 -12.61 8.78
C ARG A 7 5.32 -14.00 9.07
N PRO A 8 6.66 -14.17 9.08
CA PRO A 8 7.29 -15.47 9.24
C PRO A 8 7.14 -16.09 10.65
N PHE A 9 6.66 -15.37 11.66
CA PHE A 9 6.93 -15.71 13.03
C PHE A 9 5.75 -15.98 13.98
N LYS A 10 4.49 -16.07 13.58
CA LYS A 10 3.45 -16.56 14.52
C LYS A 10 2.18 -17.05 13.83
N ARG A 11 1.82 -18.32 14.05
CA ARG A 11 0.46 -18.83 13.87
C ARG A 11 -0.44 -18.21 14.94
N LYS A 12 -1.48 -17.50 14.55
CA LYS A 12 -2.68 -17.26 15.36
C LYS A 12 -3.85 -17.96 14.71
N GLU A 13 -4.72 -18.57 15.52
CA GLU A 13 -5.96 -19.17 15.03
C GLU A 13 -6.77 -18.17 14.21
N GLY A 14 -7.26 -18.58 13.06
CA GLY A 14 -8.05 -17.74 12.14
C GLY A 14 -7.26 -17.03 11.03
N PHE A 15 -5.94 -17.20 10.96
CA PHE A 15 -5.10 -16.66 9.88
C PHE A 15 -4.60 -17.79 8.97
N ILE A 16 -4.49 -17.50 7.68
CA ILE A 16 -3.74 -18.34 6.74
C ILE A 16 -2.28 -17.87 6.84
N ALA A 17 -1.43 -18.68 7.48
CA ALA A 17 0.02 -18.44 7.47
C ALA A 17 0.64 -18.99 6.18
N LEU A 18 1.69 -18.34 5.70
CA LEU A 18 2.58 -18.91 4.70
C LEU A 18 3.32 -20.11 5.31
N ASP A 19 3.60 -21.12 4.49
CA ASP A 19 4.34 -22.29 4.91
C ASP A 19 5.74 -21.89 5.38
N GLU A 20 6.16 -22.37 6.55
CA GLU A 20 7.46 -22.07 7.16
C GLU A 20 8.65 -22.48 6.27
N SER A 21 8.44 -23.42 5.33
CA SER A 21 9.46 -23.82 4.36
C SER A 21 9.95 -22.69 3.45
N PHE A 22 9.18 -21.61 3.29
CA PHE A 22 9.56 -20.45 2.49
C PHE A 22 10.53 -19.48 3.19
N TYR A 23 10.77 -19.63 4.51
CA TYR A 23 11.49 -18.63 5.30
C TYR A 23 12.88 -19.08 5.78
N GLN A 24 13.53 -19.97 5.09
CA GLN A 24 14.93 -20.37 5.43
C GLN A 24 15.97 -19.28 5.11
N GLY A 25 15.64 -18.00 5.40
CA GLY A 25 16.52 -16.86 5.18
C GLY A 25 16.44 -16.25 3.77
N GLU A 26 15.63 -16.80 2.88
CA GLU A 26 15.43 -16.27 1.55
C GLU A 26 14.28 -15.25 1.51
N PRO A 27 14.38 -14.18 0.70
CA PRO A 27 13.29 -13.21 0.52
C PRO A 27 12.02 -13.91 0.02
N LEU A 28 10.85 -13.53 0.54
CA LEU A 28 9.58 -14.04 0.02
C LEU A 28 9.41 -13.62 -1.46
N PRO A 29 9.44 -14.55 -2.42
CA PRO A 29 9.32 -14.18 -3.83
C PRO A 29 7.97 -13.52 -4.10
N PHE A 30 7.97 -12.40 -4.82
CA PHE A 30 6.74 -11.71 -5.25
C PHE A 30 5.75 -12.66 -5.94
N MET A 31 6.25 -13.63 -6.68
CA MET A 31 5.42 -14.62 -7.35
C MET A 31 4.60 -15.46 -6.37
N HIS A 32 5.18 -15.92 -5.27
CA HIS A 32 4.46 -16.70 -4.26
C HIS A 32 3.42 -15.87 -3.52
N LEU A 33 3.76 -14.62 -3.16
CA LEU A 33 2.80 -13.69 -2.58
C LEU A 33 1.63 -13.44 -3.55
N THR A 34 1.92 -13.21 -4.82
CA THR A 34 0.90 -13.01 -5.86
C THR A 34 -0.02 -14.22 -5.95
N GLN A 35 0.52 -15.44 -6.01
CA GLN A 35 -0.28 -16.67 -6.07
C GLN A 35 -1.17 -16.86 -4.84
N LEU A 36 -0.65 -16.58 -3.65
CA LEU A 36 -1.41 -16.62 -2.41
C LEU A 36 -2.58 -15.63 -2.43
N ILE A 37 -2.33 -14.40 -2.83
CA ILE A 37 -3.37 -13.37 -2.95
C ILE A 37 -4.43 -13.79 -3.97
N LEU A 38 -4.03 -14.23 -5.15
CA LEU A 38 -4.95 -14.65 -6.22
C LEU A 38 -5.81 -15.84 -5.81
N SER A 39 -5.22 -16.86 -5.18
CA SER A 39 -5.97 -18.01 -4.66
C SER A 39 -6.99 -17.59 -3.59
N SER A 40 -6.62 -16.64 -2.73
CA SER A 40 -7.47 -16.10 -1.69
C SER A 40 -8.61 -15.25 -2.25
N ILE A 41 -8.34 -14.43 -3.27
CA ILE A 41 -9.37 -13.67 -4.02
C ILE A 41 -10.41 -14.63 -4.57
N LYS A 42 -9.98 -15.68 -5.26
CA LYS A 42 -10.87 -16.69 -5.84
C LYS A 42 -11.69 -17.42 -4.77
N LYS A 43 -11.06 -17.80 -3.66
CA LYS A 43 -11.69 -18.53 -2.56
C LYS A 43 -12.88 -17.79 -1.94
N ILE A 44 -12.80 -16.47 -1.78
CA ILE A 44 -13.84 -15.67 -1.11
C ILE A 44 -14.59 -14.71 -2.05
N GLY A 45 -14.27 -14.70 -3.35
CA GLY A 45 -14.85 -13.76 -4.30
C GLY A 45 -14.50 -12.28 -3.98
N ALA A 46 -13.29 -12.02 -3.50
CA ALA A 46 -12.90 -10.68 -3.08
C ALA A 46 -12.92 -9.69 -4.25
N LYS A 47 -13.42 -8.47 -3.99
CA LYS A 47 -13.42 -7.34 -4.92
C LYS A 47 -12.43 -6.25 -4.49
N ARG A 48 -11.90 -6.34 -3.29
CA ARG A 48 -10.94 -5.38 -2.72
C ARG A 48 -9.85 -6.13 -1.99
N VAL A 49 -8.61 -5.68 -2.19
CA VAL A 49 -7.41 -6.21 -1.55
C VAL A 49 -6.66 -5.06 -0.89
N VAL A 50 -6.24 -5.25 0.34
CA VAL A 50 -5.34 -4.32 1.04
C VAL A 50 -4.08 -5.10 1.40
N LEU A 51 -2.92 -4.56 1.04
CA LEU A 51 -1.61 -5.06 1.43
C LEU A 51 -0.95 -4.05 2.37
N ASP A 52 -0.77 -4.44 3.63
CA ASP A 52 -0.14 -3.64 4.68
C ASP A 52 1.03 -4.44 5.29
N SER A 53 2.28 -4.09 4.98
CA SER A 53 2.73 -3.01 4.12
C SER A 53 3.70 -3.52 3.03
N LEU A 54 3.79 -2.78 1.93
CA LEU A 54 4.80 -3.02 0.90
C LEU A 54 6.22 -2.82 1.42
N THR A 55 6.41 -1.91 2.37
CA THR A 55 7.73 -1.58 2.94
C THR A 55 8.45 -2.83 3.44
N VAL A 56 7.78 -3.64 4.27
CA VAL A 56 8.35 -4.88 4.80
C VAL A 56 8.71 -5.87 3.69
N LEU A 57 7.93 -5.92 2.63
CA LEU A 57 8.18 -6.78 1.48
C LEU A 57 9.39 -6.29 0.68
N THR A 58 9.44 -4.98 0.37
CA THR A 58 10.49 -4.40 -0.47
C THR A 58 11.85 -4.34 0.23
N MET A 59 11.88 -4.17 1.55
CA MET A 59 13.12 -4.18 2.36
C MET A 59 13.90 -5.50 2.28
N GLN A 60 13.27 -6.60 1.87
CA GLN A 60 13.95 -7.88 1.67
C GLN A 60 14.83 -7.91 0.41
N TYR A 61 14.70 -6.94 -0.48
CA TYR A 61 15.39 -6.90 -1.76
C TYR A 61 16.40 -5.75 -1.80
N VAL A 62 17.63 -6.05 -2.17
CA VAL A 62 18.69 -5.04 -2.35
C VAL A 62 18.56 -4.33 -3.70
N ASN A 63 18.03 -5.02 -4.71
CA ASN A 63 18.01 -4.52 -6.08
C ASN A 63 16.60 -3.99 -6.46
N ASN A 64 16.53 -2.69 -6.72
CA ASN A 64 15.31 -2.00 -7.15
C ASN A 64 14.69 -2.56 -8.45
N PHE A 65 15.48 -3.18 -9.32
CA PHE A 65 14.95 -3.81 -10.53
C PHE A 65 14.02 -4.97 -10.21
N TYR A 66 14.40 -5.84 -9.28
CA TYR A 66 13.57 -6.97 -8.84
C TYR A 66 12.31 -6.50 -8.11
N ILE A 67 12.42 -5.45 -7.29
CA ILE A 67 11.25 -4.84 -6.63
C ILE A 67 10.26 -4.34 -7.69
N ARG A 68 10.75 -3.58 -8.67
CA ARG A 68 9.88 -3.03 -9.72
C ARG A 68 9.21 -4.13 -10.54
N GLN A 69 9.96 -5.14 -10.94
CA GLN A 69 9.44 -6.26 -11.73
C GLN A 69 8.39 -7.06 -10.94
N GLY A 70 8.68 -7.37 -9.67
CA GLY A 70 7.78 -8.10 -8.79
C GLY A 70 6.48 -7.33 -8.51
N LEU A 71 6.58 -6.03 -8.20
CA LEU A 71 5.42 -5.16 -8.01
C LEU A 71 4.58 -5.03 -9.28
N GLN A 72 5.22 -4.88 -10.43
CA GLN A 72 4.51 -4.79 -11.71
C GLN A 72 3.72 -6.08 -11.99
N GLY A 73 4.32 -7.24 -11.74
CA GLY A 73 3.64 -8.53 -11.86
C GLY A 73 2.44 -8.66 -10.90
N LEU A 74 2.61 -8.25 -9.64
CA LEU A 74 1.54 -8.25 -8.64
C LEU A 74 0.39 -7.32 -9.06
N VAL A 75 0.69 -6.08 -9.46
CA VAL A 75 -0.33 -5.11 -9.85
C VAL A 75 -1.12 -5.60 -11.05
N TYR A 76 -0.46 -6.09 -12.11
CA TYR A 76 -1.14 -6.66 -13.27
C TYR A 76 -2.03 -7.85 -12.91
N ALA A 77 -1.55 -8.73 -12.04
CA ALA A 77 -2.34 -9.87 -11.59
C ALA A 77 -3.60 -9.46 -10.81
N LEU A 78 -3.54 -8.38 -10.02
CA LEU A 78 -4.68 -7.83 -9.30
C LEU A 78 -5.67 -7.12 -10.23
N GLU A 79 -5.18 -6.35 -11.21
CA GLU A 79 -5.99 -5.68 -12.23
C GLU A 79 -6.75 -6.71 -13.10
N ASP A 80 -6.10 -7.80 -13.48
CA ASP A 80 -6.72 -8.90 -14.25
C ASP A 80 -7.87 -9.58 -13.48
N GLN A 81 -7.84 -9.61 -12.16
CA GLN A 81 -8.95 -10.09 -11.34
C GLN A 81 -10.06 -9.04 -11.12
N HIS A 82 -9.94 -7.85 -11.75
CA HIS A 82 -10.86 -6.72 -11.53
C HIS A 82 -11.02 -6.38 -10.03
N CYS A 83 -9.93 -6.52 -9.28
CA CYS A 83 -9.86 -6.19 -7.87
C CYS A 83 -9.34 -4.76 -7.67
N MET A 84 -10.06 -3.94 -6.89
CA MET A 84 -9.51 -2.71 -6.37
C MET A 84 -8.44 -3.05 -5.33
N SER A 85 -7.22 -2.58 -5.52
CA SER A 85 -6.11 -2.83 -4.60
C SER A 85 -5.62 -1.54 -3.94
N VAL A 86 -5.34 -1.61 -2.64
CA VAL A 86 -4.69 -0.57 -1.86
C VAL A 86 -3.40 -1.16 -1.29
N LEU A 87 -2.27 -0.58 -1.68
CA LEU A 87 -0.95 -0.99 -1.23
C LEU A 87 -0.42 0.10 -0.31
N ILE A 88 -0.15 -0.23 0.94
CA ILE A 88 0.32 0.70 1.95
C ILE A 88 1.85 0.63 1.99
N SER A 89 2.51 1.79 1.89
CA SER A 89 3.96 1.91 1.97
C SER A 89 4.34 3.06 2.87
N GLU A 90 5.40 2.89 3.64
CA GLU A 90 6.01 3.93 4.46
C GLU A 90 7.06 4.66 3.65
N VAL A 91 7.13 5.98 3.78
CA VAL A 91 8.07 6.85 3.04
C VAL A 91 8.82 7.72 4.04
N ASP A 92 10.13 7.50 4.14
CA ASP A 92 10.98 8.24 5.07
C ASP A 92 11.36 9.64 4.55
N SER A 93 11.42 9.82 3.24
CA SER A 93 11.81 11.09 2.60
C SER A 93 11.12 11.24 1.25
N TYR A 94 10.72 12.48 0.94
CA TYR A 94 10.13 12.86 -0.36
C TYR A 94 11.16 13.23 -1.42
N GLU A 95 12.44 13.29 -1.07
CA GLU A 95 13.52 13.70 -2.00
C GLU A 95 13.71 12.72 -3.15
N LYS A 96 13.38 11.43 -2.91
CA LYS A 96 13.41 10.40 -3.95
C LYS A 96 12.06 9.69 -3.97
N SER A 97 11.36 9.79 -5.09
CA SER A 97 10.11 9.04 -5.30
C SER A 97 10.37 7.54 -5.15
N PRO A 98 9.66 6.86 -4.25
CA PRO A 98 9.73 5.40 -4.13
C PRO A 98 9.44 4.70 -5.46
N ILE A 99 10.09 3.56 -5.68
CA ILE A 99 10.01 2.84 -6.96
C ILE A 99 8.58 2.38 -7.26
N GLU A 100 7.80 2.06 -6.23
CA GLU A 100 6.41 1.65 -6.31
C GLU A 100 5.50 2.72 -6.93
N TRP A 101 5.82 4.01 -6.76
CA TRP A 101 5.00 5.08 -7.34
C TRP A 101 4.95 5.05 -8.86
N TYR A 102 5.99 4.52 -9.51
CA TYR A 102 6.03 4.40 -10.97
C TYR A 102 5.13 3.31 -11.52
N VAL A 103 4.89 2.27 -10.71
CA VAL A 103 4.09 1.10 -11.10
C VAL A 103 2.59 1.36 -10.86
N LEU A 104 2.23 2.03 -9.76
CA LEU A 104 0.85 2.20 -9.31
C LEU A 104 0.06 3.18 -10.19
N SER A 105 -1.25 2.94 -10.31
CA SER A 105 -2.19 3.78 -11.05
C SER A 105 -2.55 5.06 -10.30
N GLY A 106 -2.55 5.03 -8.98
CA GLY A 106 -2.77 6.18 -8.10
C GLY A 106 -1.82 6.19 -6.92
N VAL A 107 -1.48 7.39 -6.43
CA VAL A 107 -0.66 7.61 -5.23
C VAL A 107 -1.32 8.68 -4.38
N ILE A 108 -1.70 8.28 -3.16
CA ILE A 108 -2.23 9.17 -2.14
C ILE A 108 -1.20 9.24 -1.02
N LEU A 109 -0.78 10.43 -0.69
CA LEU A 109 0.19 10.70 0.35
C LEU A 109 -0.51 11.18 1.61
N LEU A 110 -0.23 10.51 2.73
CA LEU A 110 -0.61 10.94 4.06
C LEU A 110 0.65 11.39 4.80
N SER A 111 0.63 12.61 5.35
CA SER A 111 1.82 13.18 5.99
C SER A 111 1.51 13.75 7.36
N HIS A 112 2.56 13.79 8.20
CA HIS A 112 2.60 14.56 9.43
C HIS A 112 3.59 15.72 9.24
N ILE A 113 3.07 16.94 9.18
CA ILE A 113 3.89 18.14 8.98
C ILE A 113 3.99 18.87 10.32
N ARG A 114 5.23 19.19 10.70
CA ARG A 114 5.46 20.01 11.90
C ARG A 114 5.22 21.49 11.56
N LYS A 115 4.32 22.13 12.32
CA LYS A 115 4.09 23.59 12.31
C LYS A 115 4.45 24.13 13.68
N GLU A 116 5.39 25.04 13.76
CA GLU A 116 5.87 25.70 14.98
C GLU A 116 5.69 24.89 16.28
N TYR A 117 4.47 24.86 16.85
CA TYR A 117 4.13 24.20 18.12
C TYR A 117 3.15 23.03 17.96
N SER A 118 2.81 22.60 16.74
CA SER A 118 1.83 21.54 16.50
C SER A 118 2.24 20.61 15.36
N MET A 119 1.62 19.44 15.34
CA MET A 119 1.71 18.50 14.21
C MET A 119 0.38 18.53 13.45
N GLU A 120 0.46 18.73 12.15
CA GLU A 120 -0.70 18.72 11.26
C GLU A 120 -0.67 17.48 10.37
N ARG A 121 -1.79 16.77 10.32
CA ARG A 121 -1.96 15.68 9.36
C ARG A 121 -2.48 16.23 8.06
N THR A 122 -1.93 15.72 6.95
CA THR A 122 -2.34 16.17 5.63
C THR A 122 -2.56 15.00 4.69
N ILE A 123 -3.34 15.24 3.64
CA ILE A 123 -3.57 14.33 2.52
C ILE A 123 -3.30 15.05 1.21
N GLN A 124 -2.67 14.36 0.27
CA GLN A 124 -2.42 14.84 -1.09
C GLN A 124 -2.61 13.69 -2.08
N VAL A 125 -3.23 13.96 -3.22
CA VAL A 125 -3.20 13.05 -4.36
C VAL A 125 -2.03 13.45 -5.25
N LEU A 126 -0.96 12.65 -5.23
CA LEU A 126 0.23 12.91 -6.06
C LEU A 126 0.04 12.46 -7.50
N LYS A 127 -0.79 11.44 -7.70
CA LYS A 127 -0.98 10.81 -9.00
C LYS A 127 -2.32 10.10 -9.04
N MET A 128 -3.01 10.21 -10.18
CA MET A 128 -4.20 9.43 -10.46
C MET A 128 -4.34 9.27 -11.98
N ARG A 129 -3.87 8.15 -12.52
CA ARG A 129 -3.88 7.92 -13.96
C ARG A 129 -5.30 7.93 -14.52
N GLY A 130 -5.49 8.63 -15.64
CA GLY A 130 -6.77 8.71 -16.33
C GLY A 130 -7.83 9.58 -15.65
N LEU A 131 -7.54 10.17 -14.49
CA LEU A 131 -8.48 11.05 -13.77
C LEU A 131 -7.86 12.41 -13.47
N LYS A 132 -8.65 13.47 -13.67
CA LYS A 132 -8.31 14.82 -13.21
C LYS A 132 -8.44 14.86 -11.68
N HIS A 133 -7.43 15.36 -10.99
CA HIS A 133 -7.42 15.50 -9.53
C HIS A 133 -6.78 16.82 -9.11
N SER A 134 -7.00 17.21 -7.85
CA SER A 134 -6.30 18.32 -7.23
C SER A 134 -4.93 17.87 -6.75
N GLU A 135 -3.90 18.68 -7.01
CA GLU A 135 -2.53 18.45 -6.50
C GLU A 135 -2.28 19.17 -5.16
N GLN A 136 -3.30 19.83 -4.60
CA GLN A 136 -3.18 20.56 -3.35
C GLN A 136 -3.02 19.63 -2.16
N ILE A 137 -2.32 20.12 -1.14
CA ILE A 137 -2.18 19.46 0.15
C ILE A 137 -3.34 19.96 1.04
N PHE A 138 -4.16 19.02 1.53
CA PHE A 138 -5.28 19.34 2.40
C PHE A 138 -5.01 18.87 3.82
N PRO A 139 -5.21 19.74 4.85
CA PRO A 139 -5.25 19.28 6.22
C PRO A 139 -6.37 18.29 6.46
N ILE A 140 -6.12 17.30 7.33
CA ILE A 140 -7.13 16.34 7.76
C ILE A 140 -7.25 16.31 9.28
N LYS A 141 -8.46 16.06 9.75
CA LYS A 141 -8.77 15.77 11.17
C LYS A 141 -9.29 14.34 11.29
N LEU A 142 -8.86 13.66 12.33
CA LEU A 142 -9.41 12.39 12.77
C LEU A 142 -10.39 12.68 13.91
N ASN A 143 -11.61 12.22 13.79
CA ASN A 143 -12.66 12.33 14.80
C ASN A 143 -13.49 11.04 14.85
N GLU A 144 -14.51 11.00 15.68
CA GLU A 144 -15.40 9.84 15.84
C GLU A 144 -16.13 9.46 14.55
N MET A 145 -16.31 10.39 13.61
CA MET A 145 -16.91 10.16 12.29
C MET A 145 -15.89 9.67 11.24
N GLY A 146 -14.61 9.57 11.60
CA GLY A 146 -13.54 9.13 10.71
C GLY A 146 -12.59 10.25 10.28
N ILE A 147 -12.20 10.27 8.99
CA ILE A 147 -11.27 11.23 8.40
C ILE A 147 -12.07 12.37 7.76
N GLN A 148 -11.83 13.60 8.24
CA GLN A 148 -12.41 14.80 7.67
C GLN A 148 -11.34 15.62 6.94
N ILE A 149 -11.57 15.91 5.66
CA ILE A 149 -10.72 16.81 4.86
C ILE A 149 -11.15 18.25 5.14
N ILE A 150 -10.18 19.12 5.42
CA ILE A 150 -10.41 20.53 5.67
C ILE A 150 -10.07 21.32 4.41
N TYR A 151 -11.08 21.90 3.79
CA TYR A 151 -10.87 22.79 2.66
C TYR A 151 -10.46 24.18 3.16
N PRO A 152 -9.36 24.78 2.64
CA PRO A 152 -9.06 26.17 2.91
C PRO A 152 -10.26 27.04 2.48
N LYS A 153 -10.68 27.96 3.34
CA LYS A 153 -11.65 28.98 2.91
C LYS A 153 -11.01 29.72 1.75
N MET A 154 -11.66 29.74 0.57
CA MET A 154 -11.26 30.66 -0.47
C MET A 154 -11.35 32.07 0.12
N MET A 155 -10.22 32.76 0.17
CA MET A 155 -10.23 34.20 0.41
C MET A 155 -10.90 34.81 -0.84
N SER A 156 -12.12 35.28 -0.66
CA SER A 156 -12.85 36.06 -1.64
C SER A 156 -12.23 37.44 -1.79
#